data_79001545c17317daa806bb43103006b8
#
_entry.id   79001545c17317daa806bb43103006b8
#
_cell.length_a   1.000
_cell.length_b   1.000
_cell.length_c   1.000
_cell.angle_alpha   90.00
_cell.angle_beta   90.00
_cell.angle_gamma   90.00
#
_symmetry.space_group_name_H-M   'P 1'
#
loop_
_entity.id
_entity.type
_entity.pdbx_description
1 polymer ?
#
loop_
_entity_poly.entity_id
_entity_poly.type
_entity_poly.pdbx_seq_one_letter_code
_entity_poly.pdbx_strand_id
1 'polypeptide(L)'
;MVTLILLISTPLSIGHTASRYQSTTPEERAQALLSTLTPEERVGQLFMVTFNGTSIDEDSEISDLIINHHIGGVVLQRDNDNFLAPLQTVNGVLNLTRQIQTIEWSASQTLQVDILSSEEYTPAFIPLFISIAQEGDNYPYDQIINGLTPLPNQMTEGATWQPAFAQQVGTVLGRELSALGITMLLGPSLDVLDSPNPQTTGDLGVRTFGGDPYWVSEMGRGFVSGVHEGSGGKIAVIGKHFPGHGSSDRLPEEEVATVRKSLEQLKQIELLPFYAVTGNAPSSAATVDGLLAAHIRYQGFQGNIRATTRPVSFDPQAFTQLMGLPEFATWRENGGLMISDNLGSRAFRRFIDPTSEVFNARFIARDAFLTGNDILYLGNDFISTGDPNSYISILRTLAFFSQKYREDPAFAQIVDVSVFRILTLKYKIYDNIFTLDQVLAPEDSLGDLGTYDQVTFDVAQEAATLIHPSLDELDETLPEPPGLNDRIVFFTDTRSAQQCSDCPEQPVFTKNEFEHAVSRFYGPSAGGQILQQNLASYSYSELEIFLI
;
A
#
# COMPACT_ATOMS: atom_id res chain seq x y z
N MET A 1 36.33 85.66 -16.89
CA MET A 1 36.25 84.73 -15.74
C MET A 1 34.90 84.01 -15.82
N VAL A 2 34.91 82.80 -16.38
CA VAL A 2 33.68 82.01 -16.59
C VAL A 2 33.71 80.86 -15.57
N THR A 3 32.77 80.84 -14.63
CA THR A 3 32.72 79.87 -13.59
C THR A 3 31.84 78.67 -14.10
N LEU A 4 32.50 77.53 -14.26
CA LEU A 4 31.86 76.29 -14.66
C LEU A 4 31.31 75.59 -13.43
N ILE A 5 29.96 75.44 -13.33
CA ILE A 5 29.28 74.66 -12.26
C ILE A 5 29.09 73.20 -12.77
N LEU A 6 29.87 72.29 -12.16
CA LEU A 6 29.67 70.83 -12.37
C LEU A 6 28.51 70.31 -11.48
N LEU A 7 27.44 69.90 -12.10
CA LEU A 7 26.37 69.15 -11.45
C LEU A 7 26.72 67.65 -11.43
N ILE A 8 27.04 67.11 -10.26
CA ILE A 8 27.25 65.70 -10.04
C ILE A 8 25.88 65.08 -9.76
N SER A 9 25.33 64.31 -10.71
CA SER A 9 24.15 63.47 -10.50
C SER A 9 24.58 62.13 -9.93
N THR A 10 24.24 61.86 -8.66
CA THR A 10 24.35 60.53 -8.05
C THR A 10 23.16 59.66 -8.51
N PRO A 11 23.40 58.46 -9.02
CA PRO A 11 22.28 57.56 -9.30
C PRO A 11 21.72 57.01 -7.98
N LEU A 12 20.40 57.27 -7.73
CA LEU A 12 19.66 56.53 -6.70
C LEU A 12 19.60 55.07 -7.13
N SER A 13 20.33 54.21 -6.46
CA SER A 13 20.19 52.77 -6.52
C SER A 13 18.89 52.40 -5.78
N ILE A 14 17.80 52.16 -6.52
CA ILE A 14 16.61 51.51 -5.98
C ILE A 14 16.99 50.05 -5.77
N GLY A 15 17.40 49.72 -4.54
CA GLY A 15 17.56 48.36 -4.12
C GLY A 15 16.19 47.67 -4.17
N HIS A 16 15.96 46.87 -5.20
CA HIS A 16 14.91 45.86 -5.17
C HIS A 16 15.31 44.84 -4.12
N THR A 17 14.81 44.98 -2.90
CA THR A 17 14.70 43.86 -1.97
C THR A 17 13.75 42.88 -2.60
N ALA A 18 14.28 41.94 -3.41
CA ALA A 18 13.57 40.72 -3.71
C ALA A 18 13.31 40.07 -2.36
N SER A 19 12.06 40.17 -1.87
CA SER A 19 11.56 39.33 -0.82
C SER A 19 11.81 37.90 -1.30
N ARG A 20 12.82 37.22 -0.74
CA ARG A 20 12.94 35.79 -0.85
C ARG A 20 11.69 35.25 -0.18
N TYR A 21 10.70 34.84 -0.96
CA TYR A 21 9.72 33.88 -0.50
C TYR A 21 10.53 32.65 -0.10
N GLN A 22 10.86 32.55 1.17
CA GLN A 22 11.28 31.29 1.76
C GLN A 22 10.09 30.38 1.60
N SER A 23 10.20 29.38 0.70
CA SER A 23 9.22 28.33 0.62
C SER A 23 9.17 27.66 2.00
N THR A 24 8.04 27.75 2.68
CA THR A 24 7.84 27.07 3.96
C THR A 24 7.97 25.57 3.74
N THR A 25 8.73 24.89 4.60
CA THR A 25 8.92 23.44 4.49
C THR A 25 7.63 22.69 4.85
N PRO A 26 7.48 21.40 4.45
CA PRO A 26 6.35 20.57 4.90
C PRO A 26 6.21 20.55 6.42
N GLU A 27 7.34 20.50 7.14
CA GLU A 27 7.38 20.49 8.61
C GLU A 27 6.86 21.80 9.20
N GLU A 28 7.26 22.96 8.64
CA GLU A 28 6.77 24.27 9.09
C GLU A 28 5.26 24.42 8.83
N ARG A 29 4.77 23.93 7.69
CA ARG A 29 3.34 23.89 7.38
C ARG A 29 2.57 22.99 8.32
N ALA A 30 3.07 21.78 8.55
CA ALA A 30 2.47 20.81 9.46
C ALA A 30 2.39 21.36 10.90
N GLN A 31 3.46 22.00 11.39
CA GLN A 31 3.48 22.59 12.72
C GLN A 31 2.50 23.76 12.85
N ALA A 32 2.42 24.61 11.82
CA ALA A 32 1.47 25.73 11.79
C ALA A 32 0.03 25.23 11.82
N LEU A 33 -0.31 24.26 10.97
CA LEU A 33 -1.64 23.66 10.91
C LEU A 33 -1.99 22.95 12.23
N LEU A 34 -1.10 22.09 12.74
CA LEU A 34 -1.30 21.37 14.00
C LEU A 34 -1.67 22.32 15.16
N SER A 35 -1.07 23.51 15.19
CA SER A 35 -1.34 24.48 16.28
C SER A 35 -2.78 25.03 16.27
N THR A 36 -3.51 24.90 15.15
CA THR A 36 -4.89 25.40 14.98
C THR A 36 -5.95 24.32 15.12
N LEU A 37 -5.57 23.03 15.01
CA LEU A 37 -6.53 21.92 15.03
C LEU A 37 -7.16 21.69 16.40
N THR A 38 -8.44 21.38 16.38
CA THR A 38 -9.19 20.88 17.54
C THR A 38 -8.69 19.48 17.97
N PRO A 39 -9.01 19.03 19.19
CA PRO A 39 -8.71 17.65 19.62
C PRO A 39 -9.32 16.58 18.69
N GLU A 40 -10.54 16.81 18.19
CA GLU A 40 -11.24 15.90 17.28
C GLU A 40 -10.54 15.80 15.94
N GLU A 41 -10.17 16.92 15.33
CA GLU A 41 -9.40 16.95 14.08
C GLU A 41 -8.06 16.22 14.24
N ARG A 42 -7.34 16.44 15.36
CA ARG A 42 -6.07 15.73 15.63
C ARG A 42 -6.30 14.22 15.76
N VAL A 43 -7.28 13.83 16.56
CA VAL A 43 -7.59 12.42 16.81
C VAL A 43 -8.03 11.74 15.52
N GLY A 44 -8.89 12.35 14.73
CA GLY A 44 -9.38 11.80 13.47
C GLY A 44 -8.24 11.42 12.51
N GLN A 45 -7.17 12.24 12.45
CA GLN A 45 -6.03 11.98 11.58
C GLN A 45 -5.29 10.69 11.88
N LEU A 46 -5.44 10.11 13.07
CA LEU A 46 -4.83 8.83 13.44
C LEU A 46 -5.52 7.61 12.81
N PHE A 47 -6.71 7.79 12.22
CA PHE A 47 -7.54 6.67 11.79
C PHE A 47 -7.66 6.56 10.28
N MET A 48 -7.45 5.35 9.78
CA MET A 48 -7.68 4.94 8.41
C MET A 48 -8.69 3.80 8.40
N VAL A 49 -9.82 3.98 7.69
CA VAL A 49 -10.97 3.09 7.76
C VAL A 49 -11.32 2.47 6.41
N THR A 50 -12.03 1.35 6.42
CA THR A 50 -12.70 0.80 5.25
C THR A 50 -14.17 1.21 5.23
N PHE A 51 -14.78 1.19 4.06
CA PHE A 51 -16.21 1.43 3.86
C PHE A 51 -16.72 0.66 2.65
N ASN A 52 -18.02 0.46 2.53
CA ASN A 52 -18.63 -0.27 1.43
C ASN A 52 -19.18 0.67 0.36
N GLY A 53 -19.11 0.23 -0.90
CA GLY A 53 -19.71 0.90 -2.05
C GLY A 53 -18.77 1.77 -2.86
N THR A 54 -19.27 2.21 -4.02
CA THR A 54 -18.54 2.95 -5.06
C THR A 54 -18.87 4.45 -5.10
N SER A 55 -19.75 4.91 -4.21
CA SER A 55 -20.17 6.31 -4.09
C SER A 55 -20.39 6.67 -2.62
N ILE A 56 -20.32 7.95 -2.33
CA ILE A 56 -20.51 8.48 -0.98
C ILE A 56 -21.71 9.42 -1.00
N ASP A 57 -22.79 9.00 -0.35
CA ASP A 57 -23.96 9.83 -0.14
C ASP A 57 -23.76 10.70 1.12
N GLU A 58 -24.40 11.89 1.16
CA GLU A 58 -24.25 12.84 2.27
C GLU A 58 -24.61 12.21 3.62
N ASP A 59 -25.60 11.31 3.67
CA ASP A 59 -26.08 10.64 4.87
C ASP A 59 -25.37 9.29 5.14
N SER A 60 -24.31 8.94 4.40
CA SER A 60 -23.59 7.69 4.58
C SER A 60 -22.69 7.70 5.81
N GLU A 61 -22.46 6.51 6.42
CA GLU A 61 -21.55 6.34 7.56
C GLU A 61 -20.15 6.88 7.27
N ILE A 62 -19.64 6.72 6.04
CA ILE A 62 -18.32 7.22 5.65
C ILE A 62 -18.32 8.75 5.53
N SER A 63 -19.40 9.36 5.04
CA SER A 63 -19.55 10.81 4.99
C SER A 63 -19.50 11.41 6.39
N ASP A 64 -20.21 10.82 7.35
CA ASP A 64 -20.16 11.23 8.75
C ASP A 64 -18.74 11.15 9.34
N LEU A 65 -18.02 10.04 9.10
CA LEU A 65 -16.65 9.88 9.56
C LEU A 65 -15.68 10.93 8.97
N ILE A 66 -15.90 11.34 7.72
CA ILE A 66 -15.10 12.39 7.08
C ILE A 66 -15.47 13.76 7.65
N ILE A 67 -16.75 14.13 7.62
CA ILE A 67 -17.24 15.48 7.93
C ILE A 67 -17.14 15.80 9.41
N ASN A 68 -17.62 14.90 10.27
CA ASN A 68 -17.80 15.15 11.70
C ASN A 68 -16.69 14.57 12.58
N HIS A 69 -15.90 13.63 12.04
CA HIS A 69 -14.86 12.95 12.80
C HIS A 69 -13.45 13.09 12.19
N HIS A 70 -13.32 13.78 11.05
CA HIS A 70 -12.06 14.20 10.44
C HIS A 70 -11.03 13.08 10.27
N ILE A 71 -11.49 11.87 9.86
CA ILE A 71 -10.60 10.70 9.70
C ILE A 71 -9.44 10.98 8.74
N GLY A 72 -8.27 10.40 9.05
CA GLY A 72 -7.03 10.65 8.31
C GLY A 72 -6.94 9.99 6.95
N GLY A 73 -7.71 8.91 6.70
CA GLY A 73 -7.68 8.22 5.42
C GLY A 73 -8.67 7.07 5.30
N VAL A 74 -8.73 6.52 4.09
CA VAL A 74 -9.55 5.36 3.74
C VAL A 74 -8.71 4.29 3.03
N VAL A 75 -9.15 3.03 3.10
CA VAL A 75 -8.58 1.91 2.35
C VAL A 75 -9.63 1.37 1.40
N LEU A 76 -9.33 1.40 0.12
CA LEU A 76 -10.19 0.87 -0.92
C LEU A 76 -9.93 -0.63 -1.10
N GLN A 77 -10.99 -1.42 -1.09
CA GLN A 77 -10.93 -2.88 -1.19
C GLN A 77 -11.98 -3.42 -2.14
N ARG A 78 -11.62 -4.45 -2.90
CA ARG A 78 -12.54 -5.16 -3.78
C ARG A 78 -13.68 -5.81 -2.99
N ASP A 79 -13.36 -6.42 -1.86
CA ASP A 79 -14.32 -7.08 -0.99
C ASP A 79 -15.32 -6.12 -0.33
N ASN A 80 -15.10 -4.81 -0.43
CA ASN A 80 -16.00 -3.75 0.01
C ASN A 80 -16.80 -3.13 -1.14
N ASP A 81 -16.74 -3.74 -2.31
CA ASP A 81 -17.41 -3.20 -3.50
C ASP A 81 -17.03 -1.74 -3.83
N ASN A 82 -15.79 -1.34 -3.57
CA ASN A 82 -15.32 0.02 -3.88
C ASN A 82 -15.06 0.25 -5.38
N PHE A 83 -15.26 -0.75 -6.22
CA PHE A 83 -14.94 -0.71 -7.64
C PHE A 83 -16.15 -1.07 -8.49
N LEU A 84 -16.31 -0.34 -9.60
CA LEU A 84 -17.35 -0.62 -10.58
C LEU A 84 -16.96 -1.78 -11.51
N ALA A 85 -17.93 -2.29 -12.25
CA ALA A 85 -17.78 -3.33 -13.26
C ALA A 85 -16.69 -2.98 -14.31
N PRO A 86 -16.13 -3.97 -15.02
CA PRO A 86 -15.18 -3.77 -16.09
C PRO A 86 -15.62 -2.68 -17.08
N LEU A 87 -14.68 -1.99 -17.69
CA LEU A 87 -14.85 -0.80 -18.50
C LEU A 87 -15.25 0.48 -17.73
N GLN A 88 -15.77 0.37 -16.53
CA GLN A 88 -16.12 1.50 -15.67
C GLN A 88 -15.20 1.62 -14.44
N THR A 89 -14.35 0.63 -14.20
CA THR A 89 -13.54 0.53 -12.98
C THR A 89 -12.68 1.77 -12.75
N VAL A 90 -11.83 2.14 -13.70
CA VAL A 90 -10.92 3.29 -13.53
C VAL A 90 -11.64 4.62 -13.41
N ASN A 91 -12.70 4.84 -14.22
CA ASN A 91 -13.55 6.03 -14.08
C ASN A 91 -14.26 6.07 -12.72
N GLY A 92 -14.76 4.92 -12.26
CA GLY A 92 -15.39 4.78 -10.94
C GLY A 92 -14.43 5.12 -9.81
N VAL A 93 -13.20 4.62 -9.85
CA VAL A 93 -12.16 4.93 -8.85
C VAL A 93 -11.84 6.41 -8.83
N LEU A 94 -11.58 7.02 -10.01
CA LEU A 94 -11.31 8.46 -10.09
C LEU A 94 -12.47 9.28 -9.52
N ASN A 95 -13.71 8.94 -9.84
CA ASN A 95 -14.88 9.63 -9.30
C ASN A 95 -14.99 9.47 -7.79
N LEU A 96 -14.77 8.26 -7.25
CA LEU A 96 -14.82 7.98 -5.83
C LEU A 96 -13.74 8.75 -5.06
N THR A 97 -12.50 8.75 -5.55
CA THR A 97 -11.38 9.47 -4.91
C THR A 97 -11.64 10.98 -4.90
N ARG A 98 -12.18 11.53 -5.99
CA ARG A 98 -12.58 12.94 -6.08
C ARG A 98 -13.74 13.26 -5.13
N GLN A 99 -14.75 12.39 -5.01
CA GLN A 99 -15.85 12.57 -4.04
C GLN A 99 -15.32 12.62 -2.60
N ILE A 100 -14.47 11.71 -2.20
CA ILE A 100 -13.86 11.66 -0.86
C ILE A 100 -13.20 13.01 -0.52
N GLN A 101 -12.33 13.50 -1.40
CA GLN A 101 -11.61 14.76 -1.17
C GLN A 101 -12.54 15.98 -1.22
N THR A 102 -13.56 15.96 -2.08
CA THR A 102 -14.52 17.07 -2.20
C THR A 102 -15.42 17.18 -0.98
N ILE A 103 -15.83 16.05 -0.38
CA ILE A 103 -16.63 16.03 0.85
C ILE A 103 -15.84 16.67 2.00
N GLU A 104 -14.58 16.31 2.18
CA GLU A 104 -13.70 16.89 3.20
C GLU A 104 -13.49 18.40 2.96
N TRP A 105 -13.24 18.79 1.70
CA TRP A 105 -13.12 20.20 1.35
C TRP A 105 -14.41 20.97 1.64
N SER A 106 -15.58 20.42 1.30
CA SER A 106 -16.88 21.05 1.55
C SER A 106 -17.16 21.21 3.04
N ALA A 107 -16.80 20.19 3.85
CA ALA A 107 -16.90 20.25 5.31
C ALA A 107 -16.06 21.39 5.87
N SER A 108 -14.86 21.60 5.33
CA SER A 108 -13.94 22.68 5.75
C SER A 108 -14.41 24.10 5.36
N GLN A 109 -15.46 24.23 4.54
CA GLN A 109 -16.06 25.52 4.17
C GLN A 109 -17.28 25.86 5.02
N THR A 110 -17.71 24.95 5.91
CA THR A 110 -18.94 25.07 6.68
C THR A 110 -18.65 25.22 8.16
N LEU A 111 -19.31 26.18 8.81
CA LEU A 111 -19.21 26.38 10.25
C LEU A 111 -19.79 25.16 10.97
N GLN A 112 -19.02 24.58 11.85
CA GLN A 112 -19.40 23.44 12.69
C GLN A 112 -19.44 23.83 14.16
N VAL A 113 -20.08 23.02 14.98
CA VAL A 113 -20.13 23.17 16.44
C VAL A 113 -19.43 21.96 17.07
N ASP A 114 -18.39 22.22 17.86
CA ASP A 114 -17.76 21.17 18.66
C ASP A 114 -18.79 20.63 19.68
N ILE A 115 -19.02 19.31 19.58
CA ILE A 115 -20.09 18.65 20.38
C ILE A 115 -19.83 18.72 21.88
N LEU A 116 -18.57 18.82 22.29
CA LEU A 116 -18.18 18.81 23.71
C LEU A 116 -18.04 20.22 24.30
N SER A 117 -17.42 21.14 23.57
CA SER A 117 -17.25 22.53 24.02
C SER A 117 -18.44 23.42 23.69
N SER A 118 -19.27 23.05 22.72
CA SER A 118 -20.34 23.86 22.13
C SER A 118 -19.82 25.16 21.48
N GLU A 119 -18.55 25.23 21.14
CA GLU A 119 -17.94 26.34 20.41
C GLU A 119 -18.06 26.15 18.89
N GLU A 120 -18.33 27.26 18.21
CA GLU A 120 -18.34 27.26 16.72
C GLU A 120 -16.91 27.34 16.21
N TYR A 121 -16.60 26.51 15.20
CA TYR A 121 -15.31 26.50 14.51
C TYR A 121 -15.49 26.16 13.03
N THR A 122 -14.50 26.50 12.22
CA THR A 122 -14.42 26.06 10.82
C THR A 122 -13.30 25.04 10.73
N PRO A 123 -13.61 23.79 10.35
CA PRO A 123 -12.59 22.74 10.24
C PRO A 123 -11.50 23.11 9.24
N ALA A 124 -10.29 22.62 9.46
CA ALA A 124 -9.21 22.74 8.50
C ALA A 124 -9.42 21.74 7.34
N PHE A 125 -9.14 22.17 6.11
CA PHE A 125 -9.06 21.21 5.01
C PHE A 125 -7.79 20.37 5.11
N ILE A 126 -7.94 19.07 5.41
CA ILE A 126 -6.83 18.11 5.51
C ILE A 126 -7.13 16.94 4.57
N PRO A 127 -6.52 16.88 3.37
CA PRO A 127 -6.80 15.82 2.41
C PRO A 127 -6.62 14.42 3.02
N LEU A 128 -7.53 13.49 2.70
CA LEU A 128 -7.44 12.12 3.17
C LEU A 128 -6.32 11.35 2.44
N PHE A 129 -5.67 10.42 3.15
CA PHE A 129 -4.98 9.34 2.48
C PHE A 129 -6.02 8.41 1.82
N ILE A 130 -5.85 8.13 0.54
CA ILE A 130 -6.62 7.13 -0.18
C ILE A 130 -5.69 5.99 -0.49
N SER A 131 -5.88 4.89 0.22
CA SER A 131 -4.92 3.78 0.29
C SER A 131 -5.42 2.57 -0.46
N ILE A 132 -4.49 1.83 -1.07
CA ILE A 132 -4.78 0.57 -1.77
C ILE A 132 -3.60 -0.39 -1.63
N ALA A 133 -3.87 -1.71 -1.69
CA ALA A 133 -2.87 -2.74 -1.92
C ALA A 133 -2.95 -3.20 -3.38
N GLN A 134 -1.80 -3.21 -4.08
CA GLN A 134 -1.69 -3.64 -5.46
C GLN A 134 -0.34 -4.36 -5.60
N GLU A 135 -0.36 -5.69 -5.76
CA GLU A 135 0.82 -6.55 -5.60
C GLU A 135 1.21 -7.29 -6.89
N GLY A 136 0.48 -7.03 -7.97
CA GLY A 136 0.70 -7.63 -9.27
C GLY A 136 -0.08 -8.94 -9.51
N ASP A 137 -0.02 -9.43 -10.77
CA ASP A 137 -0.74 -10.61 -11.28
C ASP A 137 -2.27 -10.49 -11.24
N ASN A 138 -2.83 -9.30 -11.13
CA ASN A 138 -4.27 -9.06 -11.02
C ASN A 138 -4.88 -9.83 -9.84
N TYR A 139 -5.70 -10.82 -10.10
CA TYR A 139 -6.36 -11.62 -9.08
C TYR A 139 -5.47 -12.77 -8.60
N PRO A 140 -5.39 -13.04 -7.28
CA PRO A 140 -6.17 -12.43 -6.19
C PRO A 140 -5.53 -11.20 -5.52
N TYR A 141 -4.35 -10.79 -5.93
CA TYR A 141 -3.48 -9.90 -5.16
C TYR A 141 -3.74 -8.41 -5.39
N ASP A 142 -4.34 -8.08 -6.55
CA ASP A 142 -4.70 -6.71 -6.87
C ASP A 142 -6.13 -6.37 -6.47
N GLN A 143 -6.34 -5.15 -6.01
CA GLN A 143 -7.67 -4.63 -5.72
C GLN A 143 -8.35 -4.11 -7.00
N ILE A 144 -7.59 -3.43 -7.87
CA ILE A 144 -8.06 -3.00 -9.19
C ILE A 144 -7.54 -4.02 -10.20
N ILE A 145 -8.43 -4.85 -10.74
CA ILE A 145 -8.08 -5.91 -11.71
C ILE A 145 -8.46 -5.55 -13.16
N ASN A 146 -8.99 -4.35 -13.38
CA ASN A 146 -9.44 -3.90 -14.71
C ASN A 146 -9.02 -2.47 -15.01
N GLY A 147 -8.48 -2.26 -16.20
CA GLY A 147 -8.19 -0.94 -16.75
C GLY A 147 -6.83 -0.36 -16.36
N LEU A 148 -6.06 -1.06 -15.53
CA LEU A 148 -4.65 -0.79 -15.31
C LEU A 148 -3.79 -1.76 -16.13
N THR A 149 -2.51 -1.42 -16.29
CA THR A 149 -1.52 -2.35 -16.85
C THR A 149 -1.41 -3.59 -15.96
N PRO A 150 -1.55 -4.82 -16.52
CA PRO A 150 -1.40 -6.05 -15.75
C PRO A 150 0.08 -6.27 -15.40
N LEU A 151 0.52 -5.66 -14.30
CA LEU A 151 1.90 -5.74 -13.84
C LEU A 151 2.23 -7.12 -13.24
N PRO A 152 3.49 -7.59 -13.36
CA PRO A 152 3.91 -8.86 -12.79
C PRO A 152 3.95 -8.81 -11.27
N ASN A 153 3.89 -9.98 -10.63
CA ASN A 153 4.10 -10.10 -9.19
C ASN A 153 5.58 -9.90 -8.80
N GLN A 154 5.82 -9.68 -7.51
CA GLN A 154 7.16 -9.40 -6.97
C GLN A 154 8.15 -10.56 -7.18
N MET A 155 7.72 -11.83 -7.14
CA MET A 155 8.61 -12.97 -7.42
C MET A 155 9.09 -12.98 -8.86
N THR A 156 8.23 -12.61 -9.80
CA THR A 156 8.60 -12.46 -11.22
C THR A 156 9.62 -11.33 -11.39
N GLU A 157 9.42 -10.19 -10.73
CA GLU A 157 10.41 -9.11 -10.71
C GLU A 157 11.75 -9.59 -10.13
N GLY A 158 11.72 -10.28 -8.98
CA GLY A 158 12.90 -10.83 -8.33
C GLY A 158 13.66 -11.84 -9.19
N ALA A 159 12.95 -12.67 -9.95
CA ALA A 159 13.55 -13.67 -10.86
C ALA A 159 14.37 -13.05 -12.01
N THR A 160 14.20 -11.75 -12.28
CA THR A 160 15.05 -11.02 -13.25
C THR A 160 16.46 -10.77 -12.73
N TRP A 161 16.67 -10.76 -11.41
CA TRP A 161 17.92 -10.35 -10.74
C TRP A 161 18.39 -8.93 -11.13
N GLN A 162 17.47 -8.08 -11.60
CA GLN A 162 17.76 -6.73 -12.10
C GLN A 162 16.83 -5.69 -11.43
N PRO A 163 17.31 -4.94 -10.43
CA PRO A 163 16.49 -3.93 -9.72
C PRO A 163 15.87 -2.87 -10.64
N ALA A 164 16.44 -2.67 -11.83
CA ALA A 164 15.88 -1.76 -12.83
C ALA A 164 14.49 -2.17 -13.32
N PHE A 165 14.17 -3.47 -13.34
CA PHE A 165 12.82 -3.93 -13.71
C PHE A 165 11.82 -3.66 -12.57
N ALA A 166 12.20 -3.87 -11.32
CA ALA A 166 11.36 -3.49 -10.18
C ALA A 166 11.10 -1.96 -10.17
N GLN A 167 12.10 -1.13 -10.55
CA GLN A 167 11.91 0.30 -10.71
C GLN A 167 10.93 0.63 -11.85
N GLN A 168 11.02 -0.04 -12.99
CA GLN A 168 10.09 0.18 -14.11
C GLN A 168 8.66 -0.21 -13.73
N VAL A 169 8.46 -1.36 -13.08
CA VAL A 169 7.14 -1.80 -12.56
C VAL A 169 6.60 -0.78 -11.57
N GLY A 170 7.40 -0.36 -10.58
CA GLY A 170 7.03 0.68 -9.64
C GLY A 170 6.67 2.01 -10.32
N THR A 171 7.40 2.40 -11.40
CA THR A 171 7.13 3.64 -12.15
C THR A 171 5.76 3.59 -12.83
N VAL A 172 5.42 2.47 -13.46
CA VAL A 172 4.09 2.30 -14.08
C VAL A 172 3.01 2.33 -13.00
N LEU A 173 3.17 1.54 -11.94
CA LEU A 173 2.21 1.48 -10.84
C LEU A 173 1.99 2.86 -10.20
N GLY A 174 3.07 3.58 -9.88
CA GLY A 174 3.00 4.92 -9.30
C GLY A 174 2.26 5.91 -10.20
N ARG A 175 2.53 5.87 -11.50
CA ARG A 175 1.85 6.71 -12.50
C ARG A 175 0.36 6.42 -12.58
N GLU A 176 0.00 5.15 -12.70
CA GLU A 176 -1.39 4.74 -12.88
C GLU A 176 -2.22 4.97 -11.63
N LEU A 177 -1.72 4.65 -10.45
CA LEU A 177 -2.42 4.88 -9.19
C LEU A 177 -2.59 6.38 -8.89
N SER A 178 -1.56 7.21 -9.14
CA SER A 178 -1.67 8.66 -8.93
C SER A 178 -2.67 9.31 -9.88
N ALA A 179 -2.78 8.82 -11.12
CA ALA A 179 -3.78 9.27 -12.08
C ALA A 179 -5.23 9.00 -11.61
N LEU A 180 -5.43 8.01 -10.75
CA LEU A 180 -6.71 7.69 -10.11
C LEU A 180 -6.95 8.44 -8.79
N GLY A 181 -6.01 9.29 -8.36
CA GLY A 181 -6.11 9.99 -7.07
C GLY A 181 -5.82 9.13 -5.85
N ILE A 182 -5.21 7.96 -6.03
CA ILE A 182 -4.64 7.16 -4.93
C ILE A 182 -3.40 7.86 -4.40
N THR A 183 -3.28 7.95 -3.07
CA THR A 183 -2.20 8.70 -2.42
C THR A 183 -1.34 7.86 -1.47
N MET A 184 -1.71 6.58 -1.27
CA MET A 184 -0.94 5.67 -0.43
C MET A 184 -0.98 4.25 -0.99
N LEU A 185 0.18 3.65 -1.21
CA LEU A 185 0.35 2.26 -1.58
C LEU A 185 0.74 1.43 -0.35
N LEU A 186 -0.09 0.46 0.03
CA LEU A 186 0.23 -0.53 1.06
C LEU A 186 1.09 -1.65 0.46
N GLY A 187 2.32 -1.36 0.24
CA GLY A 187 3.34 -2.19 -0.41
C GLY A 187 4.62 -1.38 -0.70
N PRO A 188 5.67 -2.03 -1.19
CA PRO A 188 5.81 -3.45 -1.52
C PRO A 188 5.95 -4.35 -0.29
N SER A 189 5.81 -5.68 -0.49
CA SER A 189 6.30 -6.65 0.48
C SER A 189 7.82 -6.65 0.45
N LEU A 190 8.43 -6.48 1.62
CA LEU A 190 9.88 -6.53 1.84
C LEU A 190 10.27 -7.81 2.59
N ASP A 191 9.37 -8.77 2.60
CA ASP A 191 9.55 -10.05 3.26
C ASP A 191 10.54 -10.93 2.52
N VAL A 192 11.33 -11.70 3.27
CA VAL A 192 12.35 -12.61 2.73
C VAL A 192 11.86 -14.05 2.86
N LEU A 193 11.64 -14.73 1.75
CA LEU A 193 11.21 -16.13 1.71
C LEU A 193 12.43 -17.06 1.72
N ASP A 194 13.27 -16.99 2.79
CA ASP A 194 14.50 -17.77 2.91
C ASP A 194 14.26 -19.29 3.12
N SER A 195 13.07 -19.66 3.54
CA SER A 195 12.68 -21.04 3.81
C SER A 195 11.27 -21.30 3.30
N PRO A 196 11.08 -21.42 1.96
CA PRO A 196 9.76 -21.62 1.36
C PRO A 196 9.16 -22.96 1.83
N ASN A 197 7.84 -22.96 2.08
CA ASN A 197 7.08 -24.13 2.46
C ASN A 197 5.96 -24.44 1.45
N PRO A 198 6.28 -25.05 0.31
CA PRO A 198 5.34 -25.27 -0.78
C PRO A 198 4.23 -26.28 -0.45
N GLN A 199 4.33 -26.98 0.68
CA GLN A 199 3.32 -27.98 1.12
C GLN A 199 2.21 -27.37 1.97
N THR A 200 2.33 -26.12 2.34
CA THR A 200 1.33 -25.39 3.14
C THR A 200 1.04 -24.05 2.48
N THR A 201 -0.11 -23.47 2.81
CA THR A 201 -0.44 -22.08 2.43
C THR A 201 0.26 -21.07 3.33
N GLY A 202 1.29 -21.50 4.10
CA GLY A 202 1.88 -20.71 5.18
C GLY A 202 2.93 -19.69 4.76
N ASP A 203 3.28 -19.61 3.48
CA ASP A 203 4.22 -18.59 2.99
C ASP A 203 3.57 -17.60 2.02
N LEU A 204 4.25 -16.47 1.78
CA LEU A 204 3.76 -15.42 0.90
C LEU A 204 3.89 -15.76 -0.59
N GLY A 205 4.63 -16.82 -0.95
CA GLY A 205 4.81 -17.25 -2.33
C GLY A 205 5.25 -16.12 -3.25
N VAL A 206 4.49 -15.91 -4.31
CA VAL A 206 4.79 -14.90 -5.34
C VAL A 206 4.71 -13.44 -4.88
N ARG A 207 4.21 -13.20 -3.67
CA ARG A 207 4.10 -11.86 -3.06
C ARG A 207 5.42 -11.35 -2.45
N THR A 208 6.55 -11.99 -2.74
CA THR A 208 7.89 -11.59 -2.28
C THR A 208 8.85 -11.51 -3.46
N PHE A 209 9.88 -10.65 -3.37
CA PHE A 209 10.94 -10.59 -4.39
C PHE A 209 11.87 -11.82 -4.37
N GLY A 210 11.74 -12.72 -3.39
CA GLY A 210 12.53 -13.95 -3.28
C GLY A 210 13.04 -14.25 -1.89
N GLY A 211 14.02 -15.18 -1.81
CA GLY A 211 14.55 -15.71 -0.55
C GLY A 211 15.92 -15.17 -0.14
N ASP A 212 16.57 -14.36 -0.94
CA ASP A 212 17.86 -13.75 -0.60
C ASP A 212 17.69 -12.32 -0.08
N PRO A 213 18.05 -12.00 1.16
CA PRO A 213 17.82 -10.69 1.78
C PRO A 213 18.46 -9.52 1.02
N TYR A 214 19.63 -9.75 0.40
CA TYR A 214 20.31 -8.73 -0.40
C TYR A 214 19.49 -8.37 -1.64
N TRP A 215 19.04 -9.39 -2.38
CA TRP A 215 18.26 -9.16 -3.60
C TRP A 215 16.88 -8.58 -3.29
N VAL A 216 16.20 -9.04 -2.24
CA VAL A 216 14.95 -8.41 -1.76
C VAL A 216 15.17 -6.93 -1.44
N SER A 217 16.32 -6.58 -0.82
CA SER A 217 16.70 -5.20 -0.53
C SER A 217 16.85 -4.34 -1.79
N GLU A 218 17.57 -4.85 -2.79
CA GLU A 218 17.84 -4.11 -4.03
C GLU A 218 16.58 -3.97 -4.90
N MET A 219 15.76 -5.03 -5.00
CA MET A 219 14.47 -4.98 -5.68
C MET A 219 13.50 -4.01 -4.98
N GLY A 220 13.42 -4.09 -3.64
CA GLY A 220 12.60 -3.18 -2.84
C GLY A 220 12.97 -1.70 -3.04
N ARG A 221 14.29 -1.38 -3.06
CA ARG A 221 14.76 -0.02 -3.37
C ARG A 221 14.35 0.44 -4.76
N GLY A 222 14.52 -0.44 -5.75
CA GLY A 222 14.12 -0.15 -7.13
C GLY A 222 12.64 0.14 -7.21
N PHE A 223 11.81 -0.74 -6.68
CA PHE A 223 10.36 -0.60 -6.68
C PHE A 223 9.89 0.70 -6.00
N VAL A 224 10.38 0.99 -4.78
CA VAL A 224 10.06 2.21 -4.04
C VAL A 224 10.44 3.46 -4.84
N SER A 225 11.67 3.50 -5.39
CA SER A 225 12.10 4.61 -6.26
C SER A 225 11.19 4.78 -7.46
N GLY A 226 10.80 3.66 -8.10
CA GLY A 226 9.90 3.68 -9.24
C GLY A 226 8.53 4.27 -8.91
N VAL A 227 7.90 3.86 -7.80
CA VAL A 227 6.59 4.39 -7.38
C VAL A 227 6.67 5.90 -7.14
N HIS A 228 7.70 6.39 -6.43
CA HIS A 228 7.89 7.82 -6.21
C HIS A 228 8.12 8.60 -7.50
N GLU A 229 8.97 8.09 -8.39
CA GLU A 229 9.24 8.71 -9.70
C GLU A 229 8.00 8.74 -10.58
N GLY A 230 7.29 7.61 -10.70
CA GLY A 230 6.10 7.47 -11.53
C GLY A 230 4.94 8.34 -11.06
N SER A 231 4.74 8.46 -9.76
CA SER A 231 3.71 9.31 -9.17
C SER A 231 4.11 10.79 -9.08
N GLY A 232 5.39 11.14 -9.35
CA GLY A 232 5.91 12.48 -9.07
C GLY A 232 5.91 12.82 -7.57
N GLY A 233 6.09 11.81 -6.69
CA GLY A 233 6.07 11.96 -5.24
C GLY A 233 4.67 12.11 -4.62
N LYS A 234 3.61 11.84 -5.37
CA LYS A 234 2.21 11.98 -4.91
C LYS A 234 1.67 10.74 -4.19
N ILE A 235 2.41 9.65 -4.14
CA ILE A 235 2.03 8.42 -3.45
C ILE A 235 3.00 8.16 -2.31
N ALA A 236 2.46 8.02 -1.09
CA ALA A 236 3.18 7.47 0.04
C ALA A 236 3.37 5.97 -0.12
N VAL A 237 4.60 5.47 0.02
CA VAL A 237 4.94 4.05 -0.10
C VAL A 237 5.12 3.43 1.27
N ILE A 238 4.34 2.38 1.56
CA ILE A 238 4.30 1.74 2.88
C ILE A 238 4.84 0.32 2.79
N GLY A 239 6.11 0.14 3.17
CA GLY A 239 6.74 -1.17 3.16
C GLY A 239 6.10 -2.15 4.16
N LYS A 240 5.89 -3.40 3.75
CA LYS A 240 5.26 -4.43 4.57
C LYS A 240 5.97 -5.77 4.43
N HIS A 241 5.76 -6.74 5.32
CA HIS A 241 5.02 -6.72 6.59
C HIS A 241 6.02 -6.58 7.73
N PHE A 242 6.24 -5.36 8.20
CA PHE A 242 7.29 -5.05 9.18
C PHE A 242 7.06 -5.74 10.53
N PRO A 243 8.09 -6.31 11.16
CA PRO A 243 9.51 -6.35 10.82
C PRO A 243 9.96 -7.56 9.95
N GLY A 244 9.09 -8.16 9.18
CA GLY A 244 9.34 -9.23 8.22
C GLY A 244 8.49 -10.47 8.52
N HIS A 245 7.62 -10.84 7.57
CA HIS A 245 6.82 -12.06 7.66
C HIS A 245 7.69 -13.30 7.45
N GLY A 246 8.54 -13.25 6.44
CA GLY A 246 9.57 -14.23 6.09
C GLY A 246 9.09 -15.67 6.15
N SER A 247 9.86 -16.47 6.87
CA SER A 247 9.58 -17.87 7.15
C SER A 247 8.77 -18.03 8.44
N SER A 248 7.63 -17.33 8.54
CA SER A 248 6.72 -17.55 9.67
C SER A 248 6.07 -18.93 9.60
N ASP A 249 5.54 -19.40 10.73
CA ASP A 249 4.98 -20.75 10.83
C ASP A 249 3.59 -20.89 10.19
N ARG A 250 2.97 -19.77 9.75
CA ARG A 250 1.65 -19.70 9.11
C ARG A 250 1.39 -18.32 8.52
N LEU A 251 0.36 -18.19 7.68
CA LEU A 251 -0.08 -16.88 7.15
C LEU A 251 -0.68 -16.02 8.27
N PRO A 252 -0.28 -14.74 8.40
CA PRO A 252 -0.83 -13.82 9.39
C PRO A 252 -2.31 -13.52 9.21
N GLU A 253 -2.83 -13.68 8.01
CA GLU A 253 -4.26 -13.52 7.69
C GLU A 253 -5.11 -14.63 8.30
N GLU A 254 -4.54 -15.82 8.50
CA GLU A 254 -5.23 -16.97 9.08
C GLU A 254 -5.15 -17.03 10.61
N GLU A 255 -3.93 -16.83 11.14
CA GLU A 255 -3.63 -16.81 12.58
C GLU A 255 -2.42 -15.94 12.86
N VAL A 256 -2.32 -15.41 14.10
CA VAL A 256 -1.12 -14.69 14.55
C VAL A 256 0.11 -15.59 14.45
N ALA A 257 0.94 -15.31 13.46
CA ALA A 257 2.11 -16.12 13.11
C ALA A 257 3.29 -15.91 14.06
N THR A 258 4.31 -16.76 13.93
CA THR A 258 5.56 -16.66 14.73
C THR A 258 6.77 -16.88 13.85
N VAL A 259 7.72 -15.93 13.89
CA VAL A 259 9.05 -16.06 13.30
C VAL A 259 10.02 -16.55 14.38
N ARG A 260 10.56 -17.77 14.19
CA ARG A 260 11.41 -18.47 15.17
C ARG A 260 12.88 -18.30 14.83
N LYS A 261 13.36 -17.05 14.82
CA LYS A 261 14.77 -16.71 14.56
C LYS A 261 15.37 -15.95 15.72
N SER A 262 16.68 -16.08 15.93
CA SER A 262 17.41 -15.25 16.89
C SER A 262 17.44 -13.78 16.42
N LEU A 263 17.77 -12.85 17.31
CA LEU A 263 17.90 -11.44 16.97
C LEU A 263 18.96 -11.21 15.87
N GLU A 264 20.06 -11.96 15.92
CA GLU A 264 21.12 -11.89 14.92
C GLU A 264 20.64 -12.36 13.55
N GLN A 265 19.88 -13.45 13.50
CA GLN A 265 19.27 -13.94 12.26
C GLN A 265 18.24 -12.96 11.72
N LEU A 266 17.37 -12.39 12.58
CA LEU A 266 16.41 -11.36 12.17
C LEU A 266 17.11 -10.15 11.53
N LYS A 267 18.21 -9.68 12.11
CA LYS A 267 18.99 -8.56 11.57
C LYS A 267 19.66 -8.87 10.22
N GLN A 268 20.01 -10.12 9.97
CA GLN A 268 20.68 -10.55 8.75
C GLN A 268 19.71 -10.93 7.63
N ILE A 269 18.48 -11.29 7.97
CA ILE A 269 17.50 -11.83 7.03
C ILE A 269 16.30 -10.88 6.94
N GLU A 270 15.39 -10.94 7.92
CA GLU A 270 14.11 -10.24 7.84
C GLU A 270 14.23 -8.70 7.83
N LEU A 271 15.14 -8.15 8.65
CA LEU A 271 15.29 -6.71 8.80
C LEU A 271 16.13 -6.06 7.70
N LEU A 272 16.94 -6.83 6.98
CA LEU A 272 17.86 -6.27 5.99
C LEU A 272 17.15 -5.47 4.88
N PRO A 273 16.05 -5.97 4.26
CA PRO A 273 15.31 -5.19 3.29
C PRO A 273 14.68 -3.92 3.87
N PHE A 274 14.20 -3.98 5.11
CA PHE A 274 13.65 -2.80 5.78
C PHE A 274 14.72 -1.76 6.09
N TYR A 275 15.93 -2.16 6.50
CA TYR A 275 17.06 -1.22 6.63
C TYR A 275 17.37 -0.55 5.29
N ALA A 276 17.33 -1.32 4.21
CA ALA A 276 17.68 -0.87 2.87
C ALA A 276 16.79 0.26 2.35
N VAL A 277 15.52 0.28 2.76
CA VAL A 277 14.51 1.28 2.34
C VAL A 277 14.19 2.31 3.43
N THR A 278 14.91 2.29 4.56
CA THR A 278 14.78 3.27 5.65
C THR A 278 16.10 4.01 5.88
N GLY A 279 16.78 3.84 7.01
CA GLY A 279 18.00 4.55 7.35
C GLY A 279 19.20 4.30 6.41
N ASN A 280 19.22 3.17 5.71
CA ASN A 280 20.26 2.83 4.73
C ASN A 280 19.83 3.06 3.27
N ALA A 281 18.71 3.75 3.03
CA ALA A 281 18.29 4.11 1.69
C ALA A 281 19.28 5.10 1.05
N PRO A 282 19.64 4.92 -0.24
CA PRO A 282 20.64 5.76 -0.89
C PRO A 282 20.11 7.17 -1.25
N SER A 283 18.79 7.34 -1.27
CA SER A 283 18.13 8.61 -1.62
C SER A 283 16.73 8.67 -1.00
N SER A 284 16.12 9.84 -0.97
CA SER A 284 14.73 10.01 -0.56
C SER A 284 13.75 9.26 -1.46
N ALA A 285 14.03 9.15 -2.76
CA ALA A 285 13.20 8.38 -3.68
C ALA A 285 13.17 6.87 -3.35
N ALA A 286 14.27 6.33 -2.83
CA ALA A 286 14.36 4.92 -2.41
C ALA A 286 13.94 4.68 -0.95
N THR A 287 13.47 5.73 -0.25
CA THR A 287 13.05 5.65 1.15
C THR A 287 11.54 5.49 1.24
N VAL A 288 11.06 4.47 1.95
CA VAL A 288 9.63 4.33 2.24
C VAL A 288 9.15 5.42 3.20
N ASP A 289 7.94 5.91 2.99
CA ASP A 289 7.31 6.92 3.84
C ASP A 289 6.77 6.34 5.13
N GLY A 290 6.41 5.06 5.09
CA GLY A 290 5.91 4.34 6.26
C GLY A 290 6.22 2.85 6.22
N LEU A 291 5.99 2.20 7.37
CA LEU A 291 6.05 0.75 7.54
C LEU A 291 4.75 0.24 8.15
N LEU A 292 4.21 -0.86 7.60
CA LEU A 292 3.02 -1.51 8.11
C LEU A 292 3.44 -2.59 9.13
N ALA A 293 3.07 -2.37 10.40
CA ALA A 293 3.44 -3.22 11.52
C ALA A 293 2.54 -4.47 11.60
N ALA A 294 3.05 -5.59 11.15
CA ALA A 294 2.32 -6.87 11.10
C ALA A 294 2.01 -7.45 12.49
N HIS A 295 0.91 -8.22 12.58
CA HIS A 295 0.50 -8.92 13.80
C HIS A 295 1.24 -10.25 13.97
N ILE A 296 2.57 -10.20 14.10
CA ILE A 296 3.46 -11.35 14.15
C ILE A 296 4.29 -11.33 15.44
N ARG A 297 4.63 -12.53 15.96
CA ARG A 297 5.50 -12.73 17.11
C ARG A 297 6.92 -13.08 16.66
N TYR A 298 7.90 -12.51 17.34
CA TYR A 298 9.32 -12.69 16.98
C TYR A 298 10.13 -13.18 18.18
N GLN A 299 10.62 -14.40 18.11
CA GLN A 299 11.40 -14.99 19.19
C GLN A 299 12.65 -14.16 19.54
N GLY A 300 13.32 -13.58 18.56
CA GLY A 300 14.53 -12.78 18.78
C GLY A 300 14.32 -11.50 19.59
N PHE A 301 13.11 -10.92 19.58
CA PHE A 301 12.75 -9.74 20.38
C PHE A 301 11.99 -10.08 21.66
N GLN A 302 11.19 -11.15 21.66
CA GLN A 302 10.25 -11.47 22.71
C GLN A 302 10.66 -12.69 23.56
N GLY A 303 11.76 -13.37 23.19
CA GLY A 303 12.26 -14.54 23.88
C GLY A 303 11.35 -15.76 23.73
N ASN A 304 10.90 -16.35 24.83
CA ASN A 304 10.08 -17.57 24.82
C ASN A 304 8.62 -17.26 24.43
N ILE A 305 8.25 -17.63 23.21
CA ILE A 305 6.90 -17.40 22.67
C ILE A 305 5.91 -18.40 23.28
N ARG A 306 4.83 -17.88 23.84
CA ARG A 306 3.68 -18.62 24.38
C ARG A 306 2.42 -18.29 23.57
N ALA A 307 1.37 -19.07 23.73
CA ALA A 307 0.07 -18.78 23.08
C ALA A 307 -0.47 -17.38 23.41
N THR A 308 -0.17 -16.86 24.60
CA THR A 308 -0.59 -15.53 25.07
C THR A 308 0.42 -14.42 24.78
N THR A 309 1.57 -14.71 24.15
CA THR A 309 2.52 -13.67 23.75
C THR A 309 1.88 -12.80 22.69
N ARG A 310 1.79 -11.50 22.95
CA ARG A 310 1.23 -10.52 22.00
C ARG A 310 2.13 -10.40 20.77
N PRO A 311 1.59 -10.11 19.58
CA PRO A 311 2.44 -9.75 18.43
C PRO A 311 3.26 -8.50 18.72
N VAL A 312 4.37 -8.31 18.02
CA VAL A 312 5.29 -7.16 18.21
C VAL A 312 4.57 -5.83 18.05
N SER A 313 3.60 -5.74 17.15
CA SER A 313 2.73 -4.57 16.94
C SER A 313 1.87 -4.18 18.17
N PHE A 314 1.83 -5.03 19.21
CA PHE A 314 1.13 -4.83 20.49
C PHE A 314 2.03 -5.05 21.72
N ASP A 315 3.35 -5.14 21.51
CA ASP A 315 4.34 -5.31 22.57
C ASP A 315 5.24 -4.07 22.63
N PRO A 316 4.96 -3.09 23.51
CA PRO A 316 5.71 -1.84 23.57
C PRO A 316 7.20 -2.03 23.83
N GLN A 317 7.58 -3.09 24.59
CA GLN A 317 8.99 -3.37 24.89
C GLN A 317 9.73 -3.87 23.65
N ALA A 318 9.17 -4.87 22.96
CA ALA A 318 9.74 -5.41 21.75
C ALA A 318 9.78 -4.35 20.63
N PHE A 319 8.70 -3.58 20.48
CA PHE A 319 8.59 -2.52 19.48
C PHE A 319 9.61 -1.40 19.73
N THR A 320 9.78 -0.97 20.98
CA THR A 320 10.78 0.05 21.35
C THR A 320 12.21 -0.43 21.06
N GLN A 321 12.53 -1.69 21.36
CA GLN A 321 13.83 -2.26 21.01
C GLN A 321 14.06 -2.29 19.50
N LEU A 322 13.04 -2.65 18.73
CA LEU A 322 13.09 -2.70 17.29
C LEU A 322 13.30 -1.30 16.68
N MET A 323 12.48 -0.32 17.10
CA MET A 323 12.58 1.07 16.61
C MET A 323 13.82 1.82 17.14
N GLY A 324 14.48 1.29 18.16
CA GLY A 324 15.76 1.79 18.68
C GLY A 324 16.99 1.33 17.88
N LEU A 325 16.83 0.46 16.87
CA LEU A 325 17.92 0.13 15.95
C LEU A 325 18.27 1.37 15.12
N PRO A 326 19.58 1.64 14.88
CA PRO A 326 20.02 2.91 14.29
C PRO A 326 19.34 3.28 12.97
N GLU A 327 19.12 2.29 12.13
CA GLU A 327 18.52 2.48 10.81
C GLU A 327 17.06 2.95 10.90
N PHE A 328 16.29 2.38 11.82
CA PHE A 328 14.89 2.77 12.04
C PHE A 328 14.79 4.07 12.85
N ALA A 329 15.64 4.26 13.86
CA ALA A 329 15.64 5.46 14.68
C ALA A 329 15.86 6.70 13.82
N THR A 330 16.89 6.70 12.96
CA THR A 330 17.19 7.81 12.03
C THR A 330 16.04 8.07 11.06
N TRP A 331 15.47 7.01 10.47
CA TRP A 331 14.33 7.14 9.57
C TRP A 331 13.09 7.72 10.30
N ARG A 332 12.86 7.27 11.52
CA ARG A 332 11.74 7.71 12.36
C ARG A 332 11.87 9.19 12.76
N GLU A 333 13.08 9.64 13.10
CA GLU A 333 13.40 11.04 13.38
C GLU A 333 13.15 11.94 12.16
N ASN A 334 13.35 11.41 10.96
CA ASN A 334 13.10 12.10 9.69
C ASN A 334 11.64 12.03 9.21
N GLY A 335 10.71 11.60 10.08
CA GLY A 335 9.27 11.64 9.82
C GLY A 335 8.66 10.34 9.28
N GLY A 336 9.41 9.23 9.26
CA GLY A 336 8.87 7.93 8.86
C GLY A 336 7.67 7.51 9.67
N LEU A 337 6.59 7.03 9.03
CA LEU A 337 5.33 6.66 9.67
C LEU A 337 5.27 5.18 10.05
N MET A 338 4.61 4.88 11.16
CA MET A 338 4.21 3.52 11.49
C MET A 338 2.70 3.38 11.33
N ILE A 339 2.27 2.40 10.56
CA ILE A 339 0.86 2.09 10.34
C ILE A 339 0.58 0.72 10.94
N SER A 340 -0.47 0.59 11.74
CA SER A 340 -0.87 -0.75 12.20
C SER A 340 -1.37 -1.57 11.03
N ASP A 341 -1.15 -2.87 11.06
CA ASP A 341 -1.95 -3.78 10.25
C ASP A 341 -3.41 -3.72 10.69
N ASN A 342 -4.32 -4.34 9.91
CA ASN A 342 -5.76 -4.31 10.14
C ASN A 342 -6.13 -4.81 11.54
N LEU A 343 -6.52 -3.87 12.42
CA LEU A 343 -6.91 -4.15 13.81
C LEU A 343 -8.22 -4.94 13.94
N GLY A 344 -9.00 -5.02 12.86
CA GLY A 344 -10.19 -5.85 12.74
C GLY A 344 -9.94 -7.21 12.09
N SER A 345 -8.68 -7.54 11.69
CA SER A 345 -8.40 -8.79 10.98
C SER A 345 -8.87 -10.03 11.75
N ARG A 346 -9.40 -11.00 11.02
CA ARG A 346 -9.96 -12.24 11.60
C ARG A 346 -8.93 -12.99 12.47
N ALA A 347 -7.69 -13.06 12.00
CA ALA A 347 -6.60 -13.72 12.71
C ALA A 347 -6.30 -13.04 14.05
N PHE A 348 -6.22 -11.70 14.04
CA PHE A 348 -5.94 -10.93 15.24
C PHE A 348 -7.12 -10.97 16.23
N ARG A 349 -8.37 -10.84 15.76
CA ARG A 349 -9.56 -10.98 16.60
C ARG A 349 -9.59 -12.32 17.29
N ARG A 350 -9.36 -13.42 16.57
CA ARG A 350 -9.31 -14.78 17.14
C ARG A 350 -8.22 -14.93 18.20
N PHE A 351 -7.09 -14.25 18.03
CA PHE A 351 -6.01 -14.25 19.02
C PHE A 351 -6.39 -13.52 20.30
N ILE A 352 -6.98 -12.32 20.19
CA ILE A 352 -7.38 -11.50 21.34
C ILE A 352 -8.60 -12.07 22.05
N ASP A 353 -9.56 -12.56 21.29
CA ASP A 353 -10.87 -13.02 21.76
C ASP A 353 -11.26 -14.35 21.09
N PRO A 354 -10.66 -15.48 21.55
CA PRO A 354 -10.95 -16.80 20.99
C PRO A 354 -12.41 -17.24 21.15
N THR A 355 -13.14 -16.65 22.12
CA THR A 355 -14.54 -16.97 22.42
C THR A 355 -15.54 -16.05 21.75
N SER A 356 -15.06 -14.95 21.12
CA SER A 356 -15.88 -13.89 20.52
C SER A 356 -16.80 -13.15 21.52
N GLU A 357 -16.37 -13.08 22.79
CA GLU A 357 -17.17 -12.51 23.88
C GLU A 357 -16.62 -11.19 24.46
N VAL A 358 -15.34 -10.87 24.20
CA VAL A 358 -14.63 -9.82 24.96
C VAL A 358 -13.84 -8.84 24.10
N PHE A 359 -14.00 -8.86 22.76
CA PHE A 359 -13.28 -7.92 21.90
C PHE A 359 -13.71 -6.47 22.18
N ASN A 360 -12.77 -5.62 22.55
CA ASN A 360 -13.03 -4.22 22.86
C ASN A 360 -12.19 -3.30 21.95
N ALA A 361 -12.81 -2.82 20.89
CA ALA A 361 -12.20 -2.02 19.84
C ALA A 361 -11.39 -0.83 20.38
N ARG A 362 -11.95 -0.06 21.34
CA ARG A 362 -11.30 1.12 21.92
C ARG A 362 -9.97 0.80 22.61
N PHE A 363 -9.92 -0.30 23.36
CA PHE A 363 -8.70 -0.71 24.05
C PHE A 363 -7.69 -1.30 23.10
N ILE A 364 -8.14 -2.02 22.08
CA ILE A 364 -7.26 -2.53 20.99
C ILE A 364 -6.61 -1.36 20.26
N ALA A 365 -7.38 -0.39 19.80
CA ALA A 365 -6.85 0.80 19.14
C ALA A 365 -5.87 1.57 20.03
N ARG A 366 -6.22 1.78 21.32
CA ARG A 366 -5.33 2.42 22.28
C ARG A 366 -4.01 1.66 22.45
N ASP A 367 -4.07 0.35 22.63
CA ASP A 367 -2.87 -0.47 22.86
C ASP A 367 -1.96 -0.47 21.61
N ALA A 368 -2.54 -0.56 20.40
CA ALA A 368 -1.80 -0.42 19.15
C ALA A 368 -1.13 0.97 19.03
N PHE A 369 -1.86 2.04 19.32
CA PHE A 369 -1.36 3.41 19.29
C PHE A 369 -0.22 3.63 20.31
N LEU A 370 -0.40 3.22 21.56
CA LEU A 370 0.61 3.35 22.61
C LEU A 370 1.84 2.45 22.38
N THR A 371 1.74 1.45 21.54
CA THR A 371 2.91 0.65 21.10
C THR A 371 3.81 1.42 20.15
N GLY A 372 3.28 2.40 19.39
CA GLY A 372 4.07 3.31 18.55
C GLY A 372 3.59 3.44 17.11
N ASN A 373 2.38 2.96 16.78
CA ASN A 373 1.75 3.21 15.50
C ASN A 373 1.22 4.66 15.44
N ASP A 374 1.45 5.37 14.35
CA ASP A 374 0.92 6.71 14.10
C ASP A 374 -0.48 6.66 13.48
N ILE A 375 -0.69 5.71 12.58
CA ILE A 375 -1.97 5.48 11.90
C ILE A 375 -2.50 4.11 12.30
N LEU A 376 -3.78 4.06 12.62
CA LEU A 376 -4.51 2.86 13.00
C LEU A 376 -5.43 2.44 11.85
N TYR A 377 -5.14 1.28 11.25
CA TYR A 377 -5.96 0.73 10.17
C TYR A 377 -7.12 -0.09 10.76
N LEU A 378 -8.34 0.40 10.57
CA LEU A 378 -9.58 -0.20 11.07
C LEU A 378 -10.36 -0.80 9.90
N GLY A 379 -10.27 -2.13 9.76
CA GLY A 379 -11.02 -2.85 8.72
C GLY A 379 -12.45 -3.17 9.13
N ASN A 380 -13.20 -3.83 8.24
CA ASN A 380 -14.64 -4.12 8.38
C ASN A 380 -15.01 -4.85 9.67
N ASP A 381 -14.15 -5.75 10.14
CA ASP A 381 -14.40 -6.55 11.33
C ASP A 381 -13.93 -5.89 12.63
N PHE A 382 -13.60 -4.60 12.60
CA PHE A 382 -13.26 -3.84 13.80
C PHE A 382 -14.53 -3.51 14.61
N ILE A 383 -15.13 -4.54 15.20
CA ILE A 383 -16.43 -4.48 15.90
C ILE A 383 -16.26 -4.94 17.34
N SER A 384 -16.53 -4.08 18.33
CA SER A 384 -16.58 -4.49 19.73
C SER A 384 -17.71 -5.49 19.98
N THR A 385 -17.46 -6.42 20.88
CA THR A 385 -18.53 -7.34 21.32
C THR A 385 -19.70 -6.50 21.89
N GLY A 386 -20.90 -6.73 21.32
CA GLY A 386 -22.11 -6.00 21.66
C GLY A 386 -22.38 -4.72 20.84
N ASP A 387 -21.48 -4.30 19.97
CA ASP A 387 -21.76 -3.25 18.99
C ASP A 387 -22.43 -3.83 17.73
N PRO A 388 -23.34 -3.09 17.07
CA PRO A 388 -24.07 -3.61 15.91
C PRO A 388 -23.23 -3.73 14.64
N ASN A 389 -22.23 -2.86 14.47
CA ASN A 389 -21.36 -2.80 13.29
C ASN A 389 -20.02 -2.09 13.61
N SER A 390 -19.12 -2.05 12.60
CA SER A 390 -17.82 -1.39 12.71
C SER A 390 -17.94 0.11 12.89
N TYR A 391 -18.88 0.76 12.21
CA TYR A 391 -19.10 2.20 12.32
C TYR A 391 -19.34 2.65 13.77
N ILE A 392 -20.23 2.01 14.51
CA ILE A 392 -20.48 2.33 15.92
C ILE A 392 -19.24 2.09 16.79
N SER A 393 -18.46 1.04 16.52
CA SER A 393 -17.20 0.79 17.22
C SER A 393 -16.14 1.85 16.92
N ILE A 394 -16.09 2.33 15.67
CA ILE A 394 -15.20 3.42 15.25
C ILE A 394 -15.61 4.71 15.96
N LEU A 395 -16.89 5.10 15.93
CA LEU A 395 -17.38 6.31 16.63
C LEU A 395 -17.03 6.30 18.13
N ARG A 396 -17.26 5.17 18.79
CA ARG A 396 -16.92 5.00 20.21
C ARG A 396 -15.41 5.06 20.45
N THR A 397 -14.60 4.62 19.51
CA THR A 397 -13.15 4.68 19.59
C THR A 397 -12.64 6.10 19.41
N LEU A 398 -13.16 6.84 18.43
CA LEU A 398 -12.86 8.26 18.20
C LEU A 398 -13.23 9.10 19.44
N ALA A 399 -14.44 8.94 19.96
CA ALA A 399 -14.88 9.65 21.18
C ALA A 399 -13.98 9.32 22.39
N PHE A 400 -13.59 8.06 22.56
CA PHE A 400 -12.67 7.64 23.62
C PHE A 400 -11.28 8.28 23.48
N PHE A 401 -10.72 8.36 22.27
CA PHE A 401 -9.44 9.01 22.02
C PHE A 401 -9.51 10.51 22.24
N SER A 402 -10.58 11.18 21.79
CA SER A 402 -10.79 12.61 22.00
C SER A 402 -10.95 12.96 23.48
N GLN A 403 -11.71 12.15 24.23
CA GLN A 403 -11.79 12.30 25.67
C GLN A 403 -10.40 12.12 26.32
N LYS A 404 -9.69 11.07 25.95
CA LYS A 404 -8.35 10.78 26.50
C LYS A 404 -7.34 11.88 26.15
N TYR A 405 -7.40 12.44 24.95
CA TYR A 405 -6.59 13.59 24.54
C TYR A 405 -6.78 14.79 25.47
N ARG A 406 -8.03 15.09 25.86
CA ARG A 406 -8.34 16.22 26.77
C ARG A 406 -7.94 15.96 28.23
N GLU A 407 -8.05 14.72 28.69
CA GLU A 407 -7.87 14.37 30.10
C GLU A 407 -6.41 13.97 30.45
N ASP A 408 -5.63 13.50 29.50
CA ASP A 408 -4.28 12.93 29.70
C ASP A 408 -3.24 13.68 28.84
N PRO A 409 -2.49 14.64 29.40
CA PRO A 409 -1.48 15.40 28.66
C PRO A 409 -0.37 14.56 28.05
N ALA A 410 -0.03 13.40 28.64
CA ALA A 410 0.98 12.52 28.08
C ALA A 410 0.44 11.82 26.82
N PHE A 411 -0.83 11.42 26.83
CA PHE A 411 -1.49 10.89 25.65
C PHE A 411 -1.62 11.95 24.55
N ALA A 412 -2.01 13.18 24.90
CA ALA A 412 -2.10 14.30 23.96
C ALA A 412 -0.75 14.56 23.25
N GLN A 413 0.35 14.53 23.99
CA GLN A 413 1.69 14.70 23.39
C GLN A 413 2.02 13.62 22.38
N ILE A 414 1.66 12.36 22.63
CA ILE A 414 1.88 11.25 21.67
C ILE A 414 1.03 11.47 20.42
N VAL A 415 -0.24 11.88 20.58
CA VAL A 415 -1.13 12.22 19.45
C VAL A 415 -0.52 13.34 18.62
N ASP A 416 -0.11 14.45 19.24
CA ASP A 416 0.46 15.60 18.52
C ASP A 416 1.71 15.23 17.72
N VAL A 417 2.59 14.37 18.26
CA VAL A 417 3.78 13.87 17.55
C VAL A 417 3.40 13.03 16.35
N SER A 418 2.40 12.15 16.47
CA SER A 418 1.92 11.32 15.37
C SER A 418 1.24 12.17 14.29
N VAL A 419 0.36 13.09 14.69
CA VAL A 419 -0.33 14.00 13.75
C VAL A 419 0.66 14.91 13.02
N PHE A 420 1.69 15.40 13.72
CA PHE A 420 2.75 16.17 13.06
C PHE A 420 3.43 15.39 11.91
N ARG A 421 3.76 14.11 12.11
CA ARG A 421 4.31 13.25 11.05
C ARG A 421 3.33 13.02 9.91
N ILE A 422 2.07 12.74 10.25
CA ILE A 422 0.99 12.54 9.26
C ILE A 422 0.81 13.78 8.40
N LEU A 423 0.69 14.96 9.01
CA LEU A 423 0.54 16.23 8.29
C LEU A 423 1.78 16.54 7.44
N THR A 424 2.99 16.28 7.96
CA THR A 424 4.24 16.47 7.21
C THR A 424 4.24 15.64 5.94
N LEU A 425 3.85 14.36 6.00
CA LEU A 425 3.77 13.51 4.83
C LEU A 425 2.67 13.99 3.86
N LYS A 426 1.50 14.36 4.37
CA LYS A 426 0.43 14.93 3.53
C LYS A 426 0.91 16.19 2.79
N TYR A 427 1.62 17.11 3.45
CA TYR A 427 2.20 18.27 2.78
C TYR A 427 3.26 17.92 1.74
N LYS A 428 4.07 16.89 1.95
CA LYS A 428 5.02 16.39 0.93
C LYS A 428 4.30 15.92 -0.33
N ILE A 429 3.24 15.14 -0.19
CA ILE A 429 2.45 14.59 -1.30
C ILE A 429 1.80 15.70 -2.15
N TYR A 430 1.37 16.80 -1.52
CA TYR A 430 0.63 17.89 -2.17
C TYR A 430 1.45 19.18 -2.35
N ASP A 431 2.77 19.08 -2.49
CA ASP A 431 3.67 20.21 -2.76
C ASP A 431 3.47 21.41 -1.81
N ASN A 432 3.25 21.11 -0.53
CA ASN A 432 2.98 22.08 0.55
C ASN A 432 1.68 22.89 0.42
N ILE A 433 0.71 22.45 -0.40
CA ILE A 433 -0.53 23.19 -0.66
C ILE A 433 -1.75 22.27 -0.50
N PHE A 434 -2.65 22.63 0.44
CA PHE A 434 -3.95 21.99 0.58
C PHE A 434 -5.03 22.88 -0.05
N THR A 435 -5.20 22.77 -1.35
CA THR A 435 -6.33 23.33 -2.10
C THR A 435 -7.02 22.23 -2.89
N LEU A 436 -8.30 22.37 -3.15
CA LEU A 436 -9.05 21.34 -3.86
C LEU A 436 -8.43 21.02 -5.22
N ASP A 437 -8.02 22.04 -5.99
CA ASP A 437 -7.37 21.88 -7.29
C ASP A 437 -6.05 21.12 -7.24
N GLN A 438 -5.26 21.27 -6.15
CA GLN A 438 -3.99 20.56 -5.96
C GLN A 438 -4.20 19.11 -5.53
N VAL A 439 -5.30 18.84 -4.82
CA VAL A 439 -5.60 17.53 -4.23
C VAL A 439 -6.30 16.60 -5.22
N LEU A 440 -7.17 17.15 -6.08
CA LEU A 440 -7.92 16.33 -7.03
C LEU A 440 -7.04 15.87 -8.19
N ALA A 441 -7.07 14.58 -8.49
CA ALA A 441 -6.51 14.08 -9.75
C ALA A 441 -7.29 14.69 -10.94
N PRO A 442 -6.59 15.11 -12.02
CA PRO A 442 -7.23 15.68 -13.20
C PRO A 442 -8.21 14.69 -13.87
N GLU A 443 -9.30 15.19 -14.44
CA GLU A 443 -10.29 14.34 -15.12
C GLU A 443 -9.76 13.70 -16.41
N ASP A 444 -8.78 14.31 -17.03
CA ASP A 444 -8.11 13.83 -18.26
C ASP A 444 -6.90 12.93 -17.99
N SER A 445 -6.65 12.56 -16.73
CA SER A 445 -5.51 11.73 -16.32
C SER A 445 -5.57 10.27 -16.80
N LEU A 446 -6.72 9.81 -17.28
CA LEU A 446 -6.98 8.39 -17.59
C LEU A 446 -6.43 7.93 -18.96
N GLY A 447 -5.92 8.83 -19.79
CA GLY A 447 -5.62 8.56 -21.21
C GLY A 447 -4.55 7.48 -21.44
N ASP A 448 -3.60 7.34 -20.53
CA ASP A 448 -2.46 6.41 -20.66
C ASP A 448 -2.59 5.17 -19.76
N LEU A 449 -3.70 4.99 -19.04
CA LEU A 449 -3.89 3.83 -18.17
C LEU A 449 -3.99 2.54 -18.96
N GLY A 450 -3.39 1.47 -18.45
CA GLY A 450 -3.45 0.14 -19.06
C GLY A 450 -2.66 0.02 -20.37
N THR A 451 -1.68 0.89 -20.65
CA THR A 451 -0.97 0.94 -21.94
C THR A 451 0.50 0.52 -21.86
N TYR A 452 0.98 0.08 -20.70
CA TYR A 452 2.41 -0.22 -20.48
C TYR A 452 2.75 -1.72 -20.58
N ASP A 453 2.02 -2.50 -21.38
CA ASP A 453 2.20 -3.95 -21.55
C ASP A 453 3.64 -4.36 -21.89
N GLN A 454 4.43 -3.46 -22.51
CA GLN A 454 5.81 -3.75 -22.85
C GLN A 454 6.66 -4.01 -21.61
N VAL A 455 6.43 -3.28 -20.50
CA VAL A 455 7.16 -3.50 -19.23
C VAL A 455 6.86 -4.91 -18.70
N THR A 456 5.61 -5.31 -18.70
CA THR A 456 5.20 -6.66 -18.28
C THR A 456 5.84 -7.75 -19.15
N PHE A 457 5.87 -7.52 -20.46
CA PHE A 457 6.50 -8.46 -21.39
C PHE A 457 8.02 -8.58 -21.15
N ASP A 458 8.72 -7.46 -21.00
CA ASP A 458 10.16 -7.42 -20.79
C ASP A 458 10.54 -8.11 -19.47
N VAL A 459 9.80 -7.84 -18.39
CA VAL A 459 9.99 -8.51 -17.09
C VAL A 459 9.75 -10.01 -17.23
N ALA A 460 8.65 -10.42 -17.87
CA ALA A 460 8.34 -11.86 -18.06
C ALA A 460 9.42 -12.59 -18.87
N GLN A 461 9.98 -11.92 -19.88
CA GLN A 461 11.06 -12.48 -20.69
C GLN A 461 12.34 -12.69 -19.89
N GLU A 462 12.74 -11.69 -19.10
CA GLU A 462 13.97 -11.74 -18.30
C GLU A 462 13.82 -12.64 -17.04
N ALA A 463 12.61 -12.79 -16.54
CA ALA A 463 12.31 -13.66 -15.41
C ALA A 463 12.26 -15.15 -15.76
N ALA A 464 12.25 -15.50 -17.06
CA ALA A 464 12.18 -16.90 -17.49
C ALA A 464 13.38 -17.70 -16.96
N THR A 465 13.10 -18.66 -16.09
CA THR A 465 14.13 -19.44 -15.38
C THR A 465 14.05 -20.91 -15.78
N LEU A 466 15.16 -21.43 -16.30
CA LEU A 466 15.30 -22.87 -16.58
C LEU A 466 15.54 -23.62 -15.27
N ILE A 467 14.53 -24.37 -14.81
CA ILE A 467 14.62 -25.15 -13.57
C ILE A 467 15.21 -26.54 -13.84
N HIS A 468 14.82 -27.16 -14.97
CA HIS A 468 15.26 -28.48 -15.41
C HIS A 468 14.92 -28.68 -16.90
N PRO A 469 15.77 -29.34 -17.71
CA PRO A 469 17.11 -29.84 -17.38
C PRO A 469 18.16 -28.73 -17.22
N SER A 470 19.42 -29.10 -16.94
CA SER A 470 20.53 -28.13 -17.02
C SER A 470 20.74 -27.65 -18.45
N LEU A 471 21.40 -26.51 -18.65
CA LEU A 471 21.69 -25.99 -20.00
C LEU A 471 22.47 -26.98 -20.86
N ASP A 472 23.40 -27.75 -20.26
CA ASP A 472 24.22 -28.74 -20.99
C ASP A 472 23.40 -29.97 -21.42
N GLU A 473 22.30 -30.25 -20.75
CA GLU A 473 21.40 -31.37 -21.05
C GLU A 473 20.20 -30.95 -21.90
N LEU A 474 20.05 -29.66 -22.19
CA LEU A 474 18.87 -29.11 -22.86
C LEU A 474 18.67 -29.71 -24.24
N ASP A 475 19.74 -29.77 -25.05
CA ASP A 475 19.71 -30.30 -26.46
C ASP A 475 19.37 -31.81 -26.50
N GLU A 476 19.74 -32.56 -25.46
CA GLU A 476 19.44 -34.00 -25.37
C GLU A 476 18.04 -34.29 -24.82
N THR A 477 17.48 -33.34 -24.05
CA THR A 477 16.21 -33.54 -23.31
C THR A 477 15.02 -32.94 -24.05
N LEU A 478 15.22 -31.85 -24.82
CA LEU A 478 14.14 -31.26 -25.58
C LEU A 478 13.69 -32.20 -26.70
N PRO A 479 12.37 -32.39 -26.84
CA PRO A 479 11.85 -33.15 -27.99
C PRO A 479 12.13 -32.38 -29.29
N GLU A 480 12.16 -33.10 -30.39
CA GLU A 480 12.17 -32.50 -31.73
C GLU A 480 11.02 -31.47 -31.84
N PRO A 481 11.24 -30.34 -32.53
CA PRO A 481 10.18 -29.37 -32.75
C PRO A 481 8.95 -30.01 -33.39
N PRO A 482 7.73 -29.67 -32.98
CA PRO A 482 6.53 -30.26 -33.53
C PRO A 482 6.44 -30.04 -35.03
N GLY A 483 6.09 -31.09 -35.75
CA GLY A 483 5.85 -31.06 -37.20
C GLY A 483 4.39 -30.74 -37.53
N LEU A 484 4.11 -30.53 -38.82
CA LEU A 484 2.78 -30.18 -39.33
C LEU A 484 1.65 -31.16 -38.97
N ASN A 485 1.99 -32.42 -38.71
CA ASN A 485 1.01 -33.47 -38.41
C ASN A 485 0.88 -33.76 -36.91
N ASP A 486 1.72 -33.16 -36.10
CA ASP A 486 1.69 -33.38 -34.64
C ASP A 486 0.53 -32.66 -34.00
N ARG A 487 -0.04 -33.30 -32.98
CA ARG A 487 -1.11 -32.73 -32.17
C ARG A 487 -0.57 -32.27 -30.83
N ILE A 488 -0.89 -31.03 -30.49
CA ILE A 488 -0.49 -30.44 -29.21
C ILE A 488 -1.75 -30.23 -28.38
N VAL A 489 -1.71 -30.72 -27.16
CA VAL A 489 -2.80 -30.55 -26.19
C VAL A 489 -2.27 -29.77 -24.98
N PHE A 490 -2.96 -28.69 -24.64
CA PHE A 490 -2.69 -27.88 -23.46
C PHE A 490 -3.68 -28.20 -22.36
N PHE A 491 -3.20 -28.41 -21.15
CA PHE A 491 -3.99 -28.47 -19.94
C PHE A 491 -3.65 -27.25 -19.10
N THR A 492 -4.65 -26.42 -18.82
CA THR A 492 -4.44 -25.11 -18.21
C THR A 492 -5.24 -24.97 -16.92
N ASP A 493 -4.59 -24.45 -15.87
CA ASP A 493 -5.29 -23.99 -14.67
C ASP A 493 -5.97 -22.66 -14.99
N THR A 494 -7.28 -22.71 -15.21
CA THR A 494 -8.07 -21.52 -15.55
C THR A 494 -8.48 -20.79 -14.29
N ARG A 495 -8.42 -19.46 -14.34
CA ARG A 495 -8.82 -18.59 -13.24
C ARG A 495 -9.84 -17.58 -13.70
N SER A 496 -10.82 -17.32 -12.85
CA SER A 496 -11.78 -16.24 -13.02
C SER A 496 -11.83 -15.37 -11.78
N ALA A 497 -12.25 -14.13 -11.93
CA ALA A 497 -12.39 -13.17 -10.86
C ALA A 497 -13.55 -12.22 -11.11
N GLN A 498 -14.02 -11.57 -10.04
CA GLN A 498 -15.00 -10.49 -10.07
C GLN A 498 -14.37 -9.21 -9.51
N GLN A 499 -14.62 -8.08 -10.16
CA GLN A 499 -14.16 -6.80 -9.64
C GLN A 499 -14.99 -6.32 -8.44
N CYS A 500 -16.25 -6.72 -8.37
CA CYS A 500 -17.18 -6.45 -7.27
C CYS A 500 -18.17 -7.60 -7.11
N SER A 501 -18.93 -7.66 -6.00
CA SER A 501 -19.85 -8.74 -5.69
C SER A 501 -20.95 -8.95 -6.74
N ASP A 502 -21.46 -7.87 -7.33
CA ASP A 502 -22.48 -7.87 -8.38
C ASP A 502 -21.90 -7.78 -9.80
N CYS A 503 -20.56 -7.74 -9.93
CA CYS A 503 -19.90 -7.70 -11.23
C CYS A 503 -19.96 -9.05 -11.96
N PRO A 504 -19.95 -9.06 -13.30
CA PRO A 504 -19.81 -10.30 -14.04
C PRO A 504 -18.45 -10.95 -13.74
N GLU A 505 -18.47 -12.28 -13.63
CA GLU A 505 -17.26 -13.08 -13.56
C GLU A 505 -16.46 -12.94 -14.88
N GLN A 506 -15.15 -12.77 -14.77
CA GLN A 506 -14.25 -12.59 -15.89
C GLN A 506 -13.13 -13.59 -15.85
N PRO A 507 -12.73 -14.16 -16.99
CA PRO A 507 -11.53 -14.97 -17.04
C PRO A 507 -10.29 -14.07 -16.84
N VAL A 508 -9.50 -14.39 -15.82
CA VAL A 508 -8.16 -13.79 -15.61
C VAL A 508 -7.12 -14.58 -16.41
N PHE A 509 -7.28 -15.90 -16.47
CA PHE A 509 -6.46 -16.77 -17.28
C PHE A 509 -7.33 -17.84 -17.97
N THR A 510 -7.35 -17.82 -19.31
CA THR A 510 -8.19 -18.74 -20.10
C THR A 510 -7.45 -19.99 -20.49
N LYS A 511 -8.18 -21.07 -20.82
CA LYS A 511 -7.57 -22.32 -21.26
C LYS A 511 -6.82 -22.19 -22.60
N ASN A 512 -7.10 -21.16 -23.39
CA ASN A 512 -6.57 -21.02 -24.74
C ASN A 512 -5.32 -20.12 -24.79
N GLU A 513 -4.81 -19.58 -23.69
CA GLU A 513 -3.67 -18.65 -23.69
C GLU A 513 -2.41 -19.27 -24.29
N PHE A 514 -2.07 -20.50 -23.90
CA PHE A 514 -0.93 -21.21 -24.48
C PHE A 514 -1.16 -21.56 -25.95
N GLU A 515 -2.37 -21.95 -26.34
CA GLU A 515 -2.74 -22.22 -27.73
C GLU A 515 -2.55 -20.97 -28.59
N HIS A 516 -3.03 -19.82 -28.10
CA HIS A 516 -2.87 -18.54 -28.80
C HIS A 516 -1.40 -18.15 -28.91
N ALA A 517 -0.60 -18.31 -27.86
CA ALA A 517 0.83 -18.03 -27.88
C ALA A 517 1.57 -18.90 -28.89
N VAL A 518 1.34 -20.21 -28.86
CA VAL A 518 1.95 -21.16 -29.82
C VAL A 518 1.50 -20.86 -31.24
N SER A 519 0.22 -20.59 -31.47
CA SER A 519 -0.29 -20.22 -32.80
C SER A 519 0.32 -18.91 -33.32
N ARG A 520 0.57 -17.94 -32.44
CA ARG A 520 1.20 -16.66 -32.78
C ARG A 520 2.65 -16.83 -33.22
N PHE A 521 3.42 -17.72 -32.58
CA PHE A 521 4.85 -17.87 -32.84
C PHE A 521 5.16 -18.94 -33.92
N TYR A 522 4.32 -19.96 -34.05
CA TYR A 522 4.59 -21.13 -34.89
C TYR A 522 3.46 -21.49 -35.86
N GLY A 523 2.34 -20.79 -35.78
CA GLY A 523 1.16 -21.04 -36.61
C GLY A 523 1.30 -20.56 -38.05
N PRO A 524 0.22 -20.65 -38.84
CA PRO A 524 0.23 -20.33 -40.28
C PRO A 524 0.72 -18.92 -40.61
N SER A 525 0.51 -17.97 -39.73
CA SER A 525 0.93 -16.56 -39.90
C SER A 525 2.40 -16.31 -39.57
N ALA A 526 3.07 -17.24 -38.87
CA ALA A 526 4.42 -17.04 -38.32
C ALA A 526 5.47 -18.04 -38.87
N GLY A 527 5.15 -18.80 -39.90
CA GLY A 527 6.06 -19.79 -40.51
C GLY A 527 5.41 -21.12 -40.84
N GLY A 528 4.21 -21.37 -40.31
CA GLY A 528 3.40 -22.53 -40.69
C GLY A 528 3.95 -23.88 -40.21
N GLN A 529 4.71 -23.89 -39.12
CA GLN A 529 5.25 -25.11 -38.52
C GLN A 529 4.16 -25.94 -37.82
N ILE A 530 3.07 -25.29 -37.38
CA ILE A 530 1.96 -25.91 -36.66
C ILE A 530 0.65 -25.50 -37.34
N LEU A 531 -0.28 -26.45 -37.48
CA LEU A 531 -1.63 -26.17 -37.96
C LEU A 531 -2.58 -25.94 -36.79
N GLN A 532 -3.37 -24.87 -36.84
CA GLN A 532 -4.36 -24.53 -35.82
C GLN A 532 -5.30 -25.69 -35.48
N GLN A 533 -5.72 -26.46 -36.45
CA GLN A 533 -6.60 -27.62 -36.27
C GLN A 533 -5.97 -28.77 -35.46
N ASN A 534 -4.66 -28.73 -35.23
CA ASN A 534 -3.92 -29.72 -34.45
C ASN A 534 -3.64 -29.27 -33.02
N LEU A 535 -4.11 -28.07 -32.64
CA LEU A 535 -4.04 -27.57 -31.29
C LEU A 535 -5.37 -27.80 -30.56
N ALA A 536 -5.30 -28.15 -29.30
CA ALA A 536 -6.48 -28.29 -28.44
C ALA A 536 -6.13 -27.85 -27.02
N SER A 537 -7.04 -27.12 -26.38
CA SER A 537 -6.88 -26.60 -25.02
C SER A 537 -8.01 -27.06 -24.12
N TYR A 538 -7.65 -27.55 -22.94
CA TYR A 538 -8.58 -28.00 -21.91
C TYR A 538 -8.20 -27.38 -20.57
N SER A 539 -9.20 -27.07 -19.75
CA SER A 539 -8.98 -26.78 -18.34
C SER A 539 -8.83 -28.07 -17.52
N TYR A 540 -8.22 -27.98 -16.35
CA TYR A 540 -8.15 -29.12 -15.43
C TYR A 540 -9.54 -29.60 -15.00
N SER A 541 -10.51 -28.71 -14.84
CA SER A 541 -11.90 -29.08 -14.55
C SER A 541 -12.58 -29.84 -15.70
N GLU A 542 -12.29 -29.49 -16.95
CA GLU A 542 -12.76 -30.26 -18.10
C GLU A 542 -12.10 -31.65 -18.13
N LEU A 543 -10.80 -31.76 -17.81
CA LEU A 543 -10.10 -33.04 -17.74
C LEU A 543 -10.71 -33.96 -16.67
N GLU A 544 -11.06 -33.44 -15.50
CA GLU A 544 -11.75 -34.22 -14.45
C GLU A 544 -13.06 -34.84 -14.95
N ILE A 545 -13.84 -34.08 -15.73
CA ILE A 545 -15.09 -34.57 -16.31
C ILE A 545 -14.85 -35.75 -17.30
N PHE A 546 -13.73 -35.72 -18.02
CA PHE A 546 -13.39 -36.81 -18.96
C PHE A 546 -12.84 -38.06 -18.26
N LEU A 547 -12.40 -37.96 -17.01
CA LEU A 547 -11.84 -39.07 -16.23
C LEU A 547 -12.89 -39.81 -15.38
N ILE A 548 -14.09 -39.24 -15.23
CA ILE A 548 -15.25 -39.81 -14.54
C ILE A 548 -16.12 -40.55 -15.57
#